data_961a216f1842d9620d1d3393cb517ef0
#
_entry.id   961a216f1842d9620d1d3393cb517ef0
#
_cell.length_a   1.000
_cell.length_b   1.000
_cell.length_c   1.000
_cell.angle_alpha   90.00
_cell.angle_beta   90.00
_cell.angle_gamma   90.00
#
_symmetry.space_group_name_H-M   'P 1'
#
loop_
_entity.id
_entity.type
_entity.pdbx_description
1 polymer ?
#
loop_
_entity_poly.entity_id
_entity_poly.type
_entity_poly.pdbx_seq_one_letter_code
_entity_poly.pdbx_strand_id
1 'polypeptide(L)'
;PEGMNVQLKVVAWYVGRVGQNFDGGNPNTSAYTLFNGVNIINYDYDWDGLAYICYYSTDDPANHPDIKVHFMNGQVNGYLSPDKTNEEMHEMCVNAPNSHMDLVGSKVHSVWSSEGLAQYCKASDGTSLGYIQYMNLLDSLVAWEHDLIGLTKYNRLPDNRTMAYVNYTYYMFQGGMGVSFHVDQESRVLNCQRLMYNDFDAIWGLSHEWGHQHQMAPWLNWAG
;
A
#
# COMPACT_ATOMS: atom_id res chain seq x y z
N PRO A 1 8.48 11.50 23.33
CA PRO A 1 8.85 12.88 23.64
C PRO A 1 7.60 13.72 23.89
N GLU A 2 7.72 14.74 24.73
CA GLU A 2 6.60 15.61 25.07
C GLU A 2 6.11 16.34 23.82
N GLY A 3 4.79 16.35 23.57
CA GLY A 3 4.20 17.00 22.39
C GLY A 3 4.11 16.15 21.12
N MET A 4 4.59 14.91 21.12
CA MET A 4 4.53 14.02 19.97
C MET A 4 3.35 13.04 20.09
N ASN A 5 2.58 12.89 19.02
CA ASN A 5 1.53 11.89 18.94
C ASN A 5 2.07 10.64 18.23
N VAL A 6 2.41 9.60 18.99
CA VAL A 6 2.87 8.32 18.48
C VAL A 6 1.78 7.28 18.70
N GLN A 7 1.43 6.56 17.66
CA GLN A 7 0.42 5.52 17.72
C GLN A 7 0.98 4.21 17.17
N LEU A 8 0.56 3.10 17.77
CA LEU A 8 0.55 1.81 17.11
C LEU A 8 -0.79 1.65 16.40
N LYS A 9 -0.77 1.40 15.11
CA LYS A 9 -1.96 0.99 14.35
C LYS A 9 -1.81 -0.46 13.93
N VAL A 10 -2.82 -1.26 14.21
CA VAL A 10 -2.91 -2.63 13.70
C VAL A 10 -3.99 -2.63 12.63
N VAL A 11 -3.62 -3.02 11.42
CA VAL A 11 -4.45 -2.96 10.23
C VAL A 11 -4.69 -4.37 9.69
N ALA A 12 -5.95 -4.79 9.67
CA ALA A 12 -6.38 -6.03 9.04
C ALA A 12 -6.78 -5.77 7.59
N TRP A 13 -5.92 -6.15 6.65
CA TRP A 13 -6.07 -5.86 5.21
C TRP A 13 -7.09 -6.76 4.49
N TYR A 14 -8.08 -7.26 5.17
CA TYR A 14 -9.15 -8.11 4.62
C TYR A 14 -10.37 -7.30 4.15
N VAL A 15 -10.15 -6.20 3.47
CA VAL A 15 -11.20 -5.26 3.04
C VAL A 15 -12.32 -5.97 2.29
N GLY A 16 -13.53 -5.96 2.86
CA GLY A 16 -14.72 -6.56 2.27
C GLY A 16 -14.83 -8.08 2.39
N ARG A 17 -13.90 -8.78 3.05
CA ARG A 17 -14.05 -10.21 3.33
C ARG A 17 -15.20 -10.45 4.31
N VAL A 18 -15.86 -11.59 4.22
CA VAL A 18 -16.98 -11.96 5.12
C VAL A 18 -16.56 -11.79 6.59
N GLY A 19 -17.34 -11.02 7.34
CA GLY A 19 -17.06 -10.68 8.73
C GLY A 19 -16.19 -9.43 8.93
N GLN A 20 -15.75 -8.77 7.86
CA GLN A 20 -15.07 -7.49 7.90
C GLN A 20 -16.01 -6.35 7.48
N ASN A 21 -15.79 -5.16 8.04
CA ASN A 21 -16.51 -3.97 7.60
C ASN A 21 -16.02 -3.54 6.21
N PHE A 22 -16.94 -3.08 5.38
CA PHE A 22 -16.66 -2.39 4.14
C PHE A 22 -16.99 -0.89 4.28
N ASP A 23 -16.33 -0.23 5.22
CA ASP A 23 -16.55 1.20 5.47
C ASP A 23 -15.75 2.04 4.46
N GLY A 24 -16.40 2.41 3.35
CA GLY A 24 -15.77 3.20 2.29
C GLY A 24 -14.51 2.57 1.69
N GLY A 25 -14.39 1.23 1.77
CA GLY A 25 -13.22 0.49 1.29
C GLY A 25 -12.02 0.52 2.23
N ASN A 26 -12.18 1.00 3.46
CA ASN A 26 -11.09 1.04 4.43
C ASN A 26 -10.90 -0.31 5.11
N PRO A 27 -9.65 -0.72 5.40
CA PRO A 27 -9.40 -1.89 6.23
C PRO A 27 -9.76 -1.62 7.70
N ASN A 28 -10.12 -2.68 8.42
CA ASN A 28 -10.32 -2.58 9.87
C ASN A 28 -9.01 -2.15 10.55
N THR A 29 -9.05 -1.08 11.30
CA THR A 29 -7.88 -0.50 11.95
C THR A 29 -8.16 -0.26 13.43
N SER A 30 -7.25 -0.77 14.27
CA SER A 30 -7.19 -0.43 15.70
C SER A 30 -6.02 0.49 15.96
N ALA A 31 -6.25 1.59 16.65
CA ALA A 31 -5.21 2.59 16.95
C ALA A 31 -5.02 2.71 18.47
N TYR A 32 -3.78 2.65 18.91
CA TYR A 32 -3.38 2.72 20.31
C TYR A 32 -2.37 3.85 20.47
N THR A 33 -2.68 4.83 21.31
CA THR A 33 -1.71 5.88 21.66
C THR A 33 -0.59 5.28 22.49
N LEU A 34 0.65 5.54 22.11
CA LEU A 34 1.84 5.05 22.81
C LEU A 34 2.39 6.11 23.74
N PHE A 35 2.81 5.67 24.92
CA PHE A 35 3.45 6.49 25.95
C PHE A 35 4.90 6.03 26.15
N ASN A 36 5.70 6.89 26.75
CA ASN A 36 7.06 6.52 27.13
C ASN A 36 7.03 5.36 28.17
N GLY A 37 7.83 4.33 27.92
CA GLY A 37 7.92 3.13 28.74
C GLY A 37 7.13 1.95 28.15
N VAL A 38 6.64 1.06 29.02
CA VAL A 38 5.95 -0.16 28.60
C VAL A 38 4.50 0.12 28.24
N ASN A 39 4.12 -0.30 27.02
CA ASN A 39 2.75 -0.24 26.54
C ASN A 39 2.25 -1.68 26.35
N ILE A 40 1.15 -2.03 27.01
CA ILE A 40 0.49 -3.33 26.85
C ILE A 40 -0.68 -3.13 25.88
N ILE A 41 -0.59 -3.80 24.74
CA ILE A 41 -1.60 -3.71 23.68
C ILE A 41 -2.36 -5.03 23.62
N ASN A 42 -3.66 -4.97 23.91
CA ASN A 42 -4.57 -6.09 23.71
C ASN A 42 -5.24 -5.93 22.35
N TYR A 43 -4.90 -6.81 21.42
CA TYR A 43 -5.53 -6.88 20.10
C TYR A 43 -6.52 -8.05 20.10
N ASP A 44 -7.81 -7.73 20.19
CA ASP A 44 -8.88 -8.69 20.43
C ASP A 44 -9.68 -9.02 19.14
N TYR A 45 -9.04 -8.99 17.98
CA TYR A 45 -9.70 -9.35 16.73
C TYR A 45 -9.30 -10.75 16.26
N ASP A 46 -10.25 -11.46 15.66
CA ASP A 46 -10.03 -12.81 15.10
C ASP A 46 -9.16 -12.82 13.83
N TRP A 47 -8.77 -11.64 13.33
CA TRP A 47 -8.02 -11.47 12.11
C TRP A 47 -6.58 -11.03 12.44
N ASP A 48 -5.62 -11.67 11.78
CA ASP A 48 -4.25 -11.19 11.82
C ASP A 48 -4.14 -9.78 11.19
N GLY A 49 -3.26 -8.96 11.74
CA GLY A 49 -3.08 -7.59 11.30
C GLY A 49 -1.60 -7.20 11.21
N LEU A 50 -1.30 -6.29 10.29
CA LEU A 50 0.00 -5.64 10.22
C LEU A 50 0.05 -4.48 11.22
N ALA A 51 1.13 -4.43 11.99
CA ALA A 51 1.34 -3.39 13.00
C ALA A 51 2.25 -2.28 12.46
N TYR A 52 1.78 -1.05 12.51
CA TYR A 52 2.49 0.14 12.04
C TYR A 52 2.70 1.13 13.18
N ILE A 53 3.92 1.65 13.31
CA ILE A 53 4.18 2.80 14.16
C ILE A 53 3.89 4.05 13.36
N CYS A 54 2.87 4.79 13.77
CA CYS A 54 2.44 6.03 13.16
C CYS A 54 2.87 7.20 14.05
N TYR A 55 3.52 8.15 13.43
CA TYR A 55 4.00 9.35 14.06
C TYR A 55 3.42 10.57 13.35
N TYR A 56 2.80 11.44 14.12
CA TYR A 56 2.18 12.65 13.60
C TYR A 56 2.87 13.87 14.21
N SER A 57 3.34 14.74 13.34
CA SER A 57 3.88 16.06 13.70
C SER A 57 3.28 17.12 12.80
N THR A 58 3.08 18.32 13.34
CA THR A 58 2.75 19.53 12.56
C THR A 58 3.99 20.22 12.04
N ASP A 59 5.16 19.84 12.57
CA ASP A 59 6.46 20.39 12.22
C ASP A 59 7.24 19.41 11.34
N ASP A 60 8.36 19.87 10.78
CA ASP A 60 9.27 19.01 10.02
C ASP A 60 9.76 17.85 10.91
N PRO A 61 9.52 16.58 10.53
CA PRO A 61 9.97 15.42 11.29
C PRO A 61 11.47 15.40 11.59
N ALA A 62 12.29 16.01 10.73
CA ALA A 62 13.74 16.12 10.93
C ALA A 62 14.13 16.93 12.20
N ASN A 63 13.23 17.75 12.72
CA ASN A 63 13.44 18.54 13.93
C ASN A 63 13.07 17.80 15.22
N HIS A 64 12.58 16.57 15.10
CA HIS A 64 12.13 15.77 16.24
C HIS A 64 13.14 14.68 16.60
N PRO A 65 13.22 14.29 17.88
CA PRO A 65 14.09 13.22 18.32
C PRO A 65 13.62 11.86 17.76
N ASP A 66 14.55 10.96 17.53
CA ASP A 66 14.28 9.61 17.10
C ASP A 66 13.34 8.88 18.08
N ILE A 67 12.38 8.16 17.52
CA ILE A 67 11.51 7.26 18.27
C ILE A 67 12.11 5.87 18.23
N LYS A 68 12.39 5.31 19.39
CA LYS A 68 12.85 3.91 19.53
C LYS A 68 11.72 3.06 20.07
N VAL A 69 11.35 2.04 19.31
CA VAL A 69 10.32 1.08 19.69
C VAL A 69 10.93 -0.32 19.77
N HIS A 70 10.62 -1.05 20.83
CA HIS A 70 10.99 -2.44 21.00
C HIS A 70 9.73 -3.28 21.18
N PHE A 71 9.52 -4.23 20.29
CA PHE A 71 8.42 -5.20 20.38
C PHE A 71 8.89 -6.42 21.17
N MET A 72 8.20 -6.72 22.27
CA MET A 72 8.48 -7.90 23.08
C MET A 72 7.89 -9.18 22.47
N ASN A 73 6.76 -9.03 21.75
CA ASN A 73 6.02 -10.13 21.14
C ASN A 73 5.66 -9.76 19.70
N GLY A 74 5.47 -10.76 18.85
CA GLY A 74 5.09 -10.62 17.45
C GLY A 74 6.16 -11.17 16.51
N GLN A 75 5.83 -11.22 15.25
CA GLN A 75 6.73 -11.65 14.18
C GLN A 75 7.02 -10.46 13.26
N VAL A 76 8.23 -10.41 12.73
CA VAL A 76 8.59 -9.37 11.76
C VAL A 76 8.09 -9.81 10.38
N ASN A 77 7.11 -9.08 9.83
CA ASN A 77 6.65 -9.30 8.46
C ASN A 77 7.62 -8.70 7.44
N GLY A 78 8.22 -7.59 7.79
CA GLY A 78 9.02 -6.78 6.87
C GLY A 78 8.15 -6.04 5.86
N TYR A 79 8.81 -5.48 4.86
CA TYR A 79 8.18 -4.82 3.70
C TYR A 79 9.11 -4.91 2.49
N LEU A 80 8.55 -4.88 1.29
CA LEU A 80 9.28 -4.91 0.05
C LEU A 80 9.64 -3.48 -0.38
N SER A 81 10.88 -3.26 -0.79
CA SER A 81 11.39 -1.94 -1.18
C SER A 81 12.58 -2.07 -2.15
N PRO A 82 12.88 -1.02 -2.95
CA PRO A 82 13.91 -1.09 -4.00
C PRO A 82 15.35 -1.28 -3.50
N ASP A 83 15.59 -1.23 -2.19
CA ASP A 83 16.89 -1.54 -1.56
C ASP A 83 17.16 -3.04 -1.43
N LYS A 84 16.18 -3.88 -1.76
CA LYS A 84 16.26 -5.35 -1.73
C LYS A 84 16.33 -5.92 -3.15
N THR A 85 16.88 -7.11 -3.28
CA THR A 85 16.83 -7.87 -4.53
C THR A 85 15.44 -8.49 -4.75
N ASN A 86 15.13 -8.87 -5.99
CA ASN A 86 13.90 -9.59 -6.31
C ASN A 86 13.80 -10.92 -5.56
N GLU A 87 14.93 -11.62 -5.39
CA GLU A 87 15.03 -12.91 -4.71
C GLU A 87 14.74 -12.76 -3.21
N GLU A 88 15.36 -11.77 -2.54
CA GLU A 88 15.06 -11.46 -1.13
C GLU A 88 13.58 -11.14 -0.93
N MET A 89 13.01 -10.29 -1.80
CA MET A 89 11.60 -9.93 -1.73
C MET A 89 10.68 -11.14 -1.94
N HIS A 90 11.03 -12.03 -2.85
CA HIS A 90 10.29 -13.27 -3.07
C HIS A 90 10.31 -14.18 -1.85
N GLU A 91 11.48 -14.39 -1.24
CA GLU A 91 11.61 -15.17 -0.01
C GLU A 91 10.80 -14.56 1.14
N MET A 92 10.78 -13.23 1.25
CA MET A 92 9.94 -12.54 2.24
C MET A 92 8.45 -12.84 2.02
N CYS A 93 7.97 -12.84 0.78
CA CYS A 93 6.57 -13.16 0.48
C CYS A 93 6.24 -14.62 0.76
N VAL A 94 7.11 -15.56 0.37
CA VAL A 94 6.92 -16.99 0.58
C VAL A 94 6.89 -17.36 2.07
N ASN A 95 7.71 -16.68 2.88
CA ASN A 95 7.85 -16.96 4.30
C ASN A 95 7.12 -15.92 5.19
N ALA A 96 6.24 -15.09 4.62
CA ALA A 96 5.56 -14.04 5.34
C ALA A 96 4.71 -14.61 6.49
N PRO A 97 4.85 -14.11 7.72
CA PRO A 97 4.01 -14.53 8.84
C PRO A 97 2.58 -13.99 8.73
N ASN A 98 2.37 -12.91 7.96
CA ASN A 98 1.06 -12.34 7.67
C ASN A 98 0.64 -12.62 6.23
N SER A 99 -0.66 -12.75 6.00
CA SER A 99 -1.23 -12.98 4.67
C SER A 99 -1.12 -11.78 3.71
N HIS A 100 -0.71 -10.62 4.22
CA HIS A 100 -0.53 -9.40 3.44
C HIS A 100 0.89 -8.86 3.62
N MET A 101 1.38 -8.21 2.57
CA MET A 101 2.73 -7.67 2.50
C MET A 101 2.71 -6.24 1.93
N ASP A 102 3.42 -5.34 2.59
CA ASP A 102 3.66 -3.98 2.11
C ASP A 102 4.71 -3.97 1.00
N LEU A 103 4.45 -3.18 -0.03
CA LEU A 103 5.36 -2.91 -1.14
C LEU A 103 5.48 -1.39 -1.28
N VAL A 104 6.69 -0.85 -1.06
CA VAL A 104 6.94 0.57 -0.87
C VAL A 104 7.88 1.09 -1.95
N GLY A 105 7.29 1.70 -2.98
CA GLY A 105 8.01 2.44 -4.01
C GLY A 105 8.28 3.90 -3.60
N SER A 106 8.70 4.71 -4.54
CA SER A 106 8.97 6.14 -4.31
C SER A 106 7.69 6.98 -4.25
N LYS A 107 6.69 6.64 -5.05
CA LYS A 107 5.40 7.35 -5.17
C LYS A 107 4.20 6.53 -4.73
N VAL A 108 4.32 5.23 -4.74
CA VAL A 108 3.24 4.30 -4.40
C VAL A 108 3.64 3.47 -3.17
N HIS A 109 2.70 3.35 -2.25
CA HIS A 109 2.69 2.33 -1.21
C HIS A 109 1.55 1.38 -1.53
N SER A 110 1.81 0.09 -1.63
CA SER A 110 0.74 -0.87 -1.90
C SER A 110 0.79 -2.05 -0.94
N VAL A 111 -0.38 -2.66 -0.71
CA VAL A 111 -0.52 -3.86 0.12
C VAL A 111 -1.27 -4.92 -0.67
N TRP A 112 -0.62 -6.04 -0.86
CA TRP A 112 -1.15 -7.17 -1.62
C TRP A 112 -1.09 -8.44 -0.78
N SER A 113 -1.77 -9.49 -1.25
CA SER A 113 -1.61 -10.79 -0.59
C SER A 113 -0.16 -11.29 -0.75
N SER A 114 0.40 -11.84 0.32
CA SER A 114 1.76 -12.40 0.29
C SER A 114 1.85 -13.55 -0.71
N GLU A 115 0.81 -14.38 -0.80
CA GLU A 115 0.68 -15.46 -1.78
C GLU A 115 0.63 -14.93 -3.21
N GLY A 116 -0.22 -13.90 -3.47
CA GLY A 116 -0.33 -13.28 -4.80
C GLY A 116 0.98 -12.66 -5.26
N LEU A 117 1.69 -11.96 -4.38
CA LEU A 117 3.01 -11.42 -4.67
C LEU A 117 4.02 -12.53 -5.00
N ALA A 118 4.06 -13.59 -4.20
CA ALA A 118 4.96 -14.71 -4.44
C ALA A 118 4.67 -15.41 -5.78
N GLN A 119 3.40 -15.58 -6.12
CA GLN A 119 2.98 -16.31 -7.31
C GLN A 119 3.03 -15.47 -8.58
N TYR A 120 2.55 -14.23 -8.55
CA TYR A 120 2.21 -13.45 -9.74
C TYR A 120 3.12 -12.26 -10.00
N CYS A 121 3.96 -11.83 -9.06
CA CYS A 121 4.85 -10.69 -9.28
C CYS A 121 5.99 -11.04 -10.24
N LYS A 122 5.68 -10.99 -11.55
CA LYS A 122 6.57 -11.35 -12.64
C LYS A 122 7.01 -10.11 -13.42
N ALA A 123 8.25 -10.14 -13.90
CA ALA A 123 8.80 -9.12 -14.78
C ALA A 123 8.12 -9.10 -16.16
N SER A 124 8.50 -8.18 -17.02
CA SER A 124 7.94 -8.04 -18.37
C SER A 124 8.24 -9.19 -19.32
N ASP A 125 9.19 -10.06 -18.98
CA ASP A 125 9.43 -11.32 -19.68
C ASP A 125 8.40 -12.42 -19.33
N GLY A 126 7.57 -12.19 -18.31
CA GLY A 126 6.51 -13.08 -17.83
C GLY A 126 6.99 -14.26 -16.99
N THR A 127 8.28 -14.41 -16.77
CA THR A 127 8.89 -15.56 -16.08
C THR A 127 9.76 -15.18 -14.88
N SER A 128 10.60 -14.17 -15.03
CA SER A 128 11.50 -13.70 -13.97
C SER A 128 10.72 -13.01 -12.85
N LEU A 129 11.31 -12.95 -11.65
CA LEU A 129 10.77 -12.18 -10.55
C LEU A 129 10.77 -10.68 -10.88
N GLY A 130 9.70 -9.99 -10.58
CA GLY A 130 9.42 -8.65 -11.09
C GLY A 130 9.18 -7.56 -10.05
N TYR A 131 9.52 -7.73 -8.78
CA TYR A 131 9.17 -6.79 -7.70
C TYR A 131 9.70 -5.38 -7.94
N ILE A 132 10.97 -5.23 -8.27
CA ILE A 132 11.58 -3.92 -8.57
C ILE A 132 10.92 -3.30 -9.79
N GLN A 133 10.71 -4.08 -10.86
CA GLN A 133 10.08 -3.58 -12.09
C GLN A 133 8.63 -3.17 -11.83
N TYR A 134 7.91 -3.93 -11.02
CA TYR A 134 6.53 -3.63 -10.64
C TYR A 134 6.44 -2.32 -9.85
N MET A 135 7.27 -2.11 -8.83
CA MET A 135 7.32 -0.85 -8.08
C MET A 135 7.60 0.34 -9.01
N ASN A 136 8.59 0.21 -9.91
CA ASN A 136 8.93 1.25 -10.88
C ASN A 136 7.78 1.53 -11.85
N LEU A 137 7.01 0.52 -12.25
CA LEU A 137 5.85 0.68 -13.11
C LEU A 137 4.73 1.46 -12.40
N LEU A 138 4.40 1.10 -11.16
CA LEU A 138 3.40 1.83 -10.36
C LEU A 138 3.83 3.30 -10.14
N ASP A 139 5.07 3.52 -9.75
CA ASP A 139 5.63 4.87 -9.56
C ASP A 139 5.58 5.70 -10.85
N SER A 140 5.81 5.05 -12.01
CA SER A 140 5.73 5.70 -13.32
C SER A 140 4.31 6.08 -13.70
N LEU A 141 3.33 5.22 -13.42
CA LEU A 141 1.92 5.53 -13.67
C LEU A 141 1.48 6.78 -12.91
N VAL A 142 1.77 6.83 -11.61
CA VAL A 142 1.45 8.00 -10.78
C VAL A 142 2.23 9.23 -11.23
N ALA A 143 3.49 9.08 -11.65
CA ALA A 143 4.27 10.21 -12.19
C ALA A 143 3.66 10.78 -13.46
N TRP A 144 3.18 9.93 -14.38
CA TRP A 144 2.52 10.39 -15.61
C TRP A 144 1.20 11.12 -15.32
N GLU A 145 0.43 10.66 -14.36
CA GLU A 145 -0.78 11.37 -13.94
C GLU A 145 -0.46 12.73 -13.31
N HIS A 146 0.56 12.82 -12.46
CA HIS A 146 1.04 14.09 -11.92
C HIS A 146 1.49 15.06 -13.02
N ASP A 147 2.18 14.56 -14.04
CA ASP A 147 2.59 15.36 -15.21
C ASP A 147 1.38 15.84 -16.01
N LEU A 148 0.41 14.97 -16.25
CA LEU A 148 -0.81 15.25 -17.01
C LEU A 148 -1.62 16.39 -16.37
N ILE A 149 -1.77 16.39 -15.05
CA ILE A 149 -2.49 17.45 -14.32
C ILE A 149 -1.60 18.64 -13.94
N GLY A 150 -0.32 18.62 -14.33
CA GLY A 150 0.60 19.74 -14.21
C GLY A 150 1.27 19.89 -12.85
N LEU A 151 1.16 18.94 -11.93
CA LEU A 151 1.78 19.03 -10.59
C LEU A 151 3.29 19.18 -10.68
N THR A 152 3.95 18.42 -11.56
CA THR A 152 5.40 18.52 -11.81
C THR A 152 5.76 19.90 -12.34
N LYS A 153 5.01 20.39 -13.36
CA LYS A 153 5.25 21.70 -14.00
C LYS A 153 5.20 22.85 -13.00
N TYR A 154 4.29 22.79 -12.03
CA TYR A 154 4.06 23.86 -11.07
C TYR A 154 4.74 23.59 -9.72
N ASN A 155 5.60 22.57 -9.62
CA ASN A 155 6.28 22.15 -8.39
C ASN A 155 5.30 21.96 -7.21
N ARG A 156 4.25 21.17 -7.46
CA ARG A 156 3.16 20.88 -6.50
C ARG A 156 3.00 19.38 -6.26
N LEU A 157 4.07 18.61 -6.43
CA LEU A 157 4.06 17.19 -6.14
C LEU A 157 3.74 16.95 -4.65
N PRO A 158 2.89 15.98 -4.34
CA PRO A 158 2.64 15.60 -2.95
C PRO A 158 3.87 14.92 -2.34
N ASP A 159 4.10 15.15 -1.05
CA ASP A 159 5.16 14.49 -0.30
C ASP A 159 4.76 13.07 0.14
N ASN A 160 3.47 12.78 0.22
CA ASN A 160 2.96 11.46 0.57
C ASN A 160 2.87 10.54 -0.65
N ARG A 161 2.96 9.23 -0.39
CA ARG A 161 2.69 8.19 -1.40
C ARG A 161 1.19 8.02 -1.59
N THR A 162 0.78 7.72 -2.81
CA THR A 162 -0.56 7.21 -3.09
C THR A 162 -0.64 5.74 -2.71
N MET A 163 -1.86 5.26 -2.42
CA MET A 163 -2.09 3.91 -1.92
C MET A 163 -2.76 3.01 -2.96
N ALA A 164 -2.32 1.76 -3.05
CA ALA A 164 -3.04 0.68 -3.71
C ALA A 164 -3.14 -0.53 -2.77
N TYR A 165 -4.23 -1.29 -2.84
CA TYR A 165 -4.39 -2.45 -1.95
C TYR A 165 -5.37 -3.50 -2.50
N VAL A 166 -5.25 -4.71 -1.96
CA VAL A 166 -6.15 -5.82 -2.27
C VAL A 166 -7.48 -5.66 -1.52
N ASN A 167 -8.59 -6.08 -2.15
CA ASN A 167 -9.89 -6.27 -1.50
C ASN A 167 -10.51 -7.62 -1.87
N TYR A 168 -11.60 -7.98 -1.20
CA TYR A 168 -12.24 -9.30 -1.29
C TYR A 168 -13.71 -9.23 -1.72
N THR A 169 -14.17 -8.09 -2.26
CA THR A 169 -15.60 -7.86 -2.56
C THR A 169 -15.85 -7.31 -3.96
N TYR A 170 -15.12 -6.27 -4.36
CA TYR A 170 -15.37 -5.57 -5.61
C TYR A 170 -14.22 -5.76 -6.60
N TYR A 171 -14.54 -5.78 -7.87
CA TYR A 171 -13.59 -5.94 -8.95
C TYR A 171 -12.43 -4.94 -8.85
N MET A 172 -12.77 -3.64 -8.82
CA MET A 172 -11.87 -2.54 -8.54
C MET A 172 -12.67 -1.32 -8.08
N PHE A 173 -12.05 -0.44 -7.33
CA PHE A 173 -12.65 0.83 -6.92
C PHE A 173 -11.59 1.77 -6.37
N GLN A 174 -11.90 3.08 -6.40
CA GLN A 174 -11.21 4.09 -5.60
C GLN A 174 -11.97 4.29 -4.30
N GLY A 175 -11.28 4.18 -3.19
CA GLY A 175 -11.82 4.38 -1.83
C GLY A 175 -11.11 5.49 -1.07
N GLY A 176 -11.49 5.69 0.20
CA GLY A 176 -10.94 6.75 1.03
C GLY A 176 -9.44 6.67 1.27
N MET A 177 -8.84 5.48 1.18
CA MET A 177 -7.40 5.29 1.37
C MET A 177 -6.60 5.25 0.07
N GLY A 178 -7.22 4.86 -1.04
CA GLY A 178 -6.49 4.62 -2.28
C GLY A 178 -7.29 3.82 -3.29
N VAL A 179 -6.60 3.18 -4.20
CA VAL A 179 -7.20 2.32 -5.21
C VAL A 179 -7.15 0.86 -4.77
N SER A 180 -8.16 0.08 -5.14
CA SER A 180 -8.28 -1.28 -4.68
C SER A 180 -8.72 -2.24 -5.77
N PHE A 181 -8.17 -3.45 -5.74
CA PHE A 181 -8.45 -4.52 -6.69
C PHE A 181 -8.81 -5.80 -5.97
N HIS A 182 -9.78 -6.54 -6.54
CA HIS A 182 -10.15 -7.83 -5.99
C HIS A 182 -8.97 -8.80 -6.00
N VAL A 183 -8.86 -9.63 -4.98
CA VAL A 183 -7.78 -10.63 -4.86
C VAL A 183 -7.65 -11.53 -6.10
N ASP A 184 -8.75 -11.87 -6.78
CA ASP A 184 -8.72 -12.63 -8.03
C ASP A 184 -8.06 -11.88 -9.20
N GLN A 185 -7.85 -10.58 -9.08
CA GLN A 185 -7.17 -9.76 -10.09
C GLN A 185 -5.65 -9.70 -9.88
N GLU A 186 -5.13 -10.21 -8.78
CA GLU A 186 -3.69 -10.17 -8.49
C GLU A 186 -2.85 -10.85 -9.59
N SER A 187 -3.35 -11.92 -10.20
CA SER A 187 -2.69 -12.57 -11.35
C SER A 187 -2.50 -11.65 -12.57
N ARG A 188 -3.26 -10.56 -12.64
CA ARG A 188 -3.22 -9.57 -13.72
C ARG A 188 -2.45 -8.32 -13.29
N VAL A 189 -2.84 -7.73 -12.16
CA VAL A 189 -2.30 -6.44 -11.70
C VAL A 189 -0.91 -6.53 -11.09
N LEU A 190 -0.45 -7.72 -10.66
CA LEU A 190 0.92 -7.93 -10.16
C LEU A 190 1.91 -8.40 -11.25
N ASN A 191 1.46 -8.59 -12.48
CA ASN A 191 2.29 -9.13 -13.55
C ASN A 191 2.69 -8.02 -14.54
N CYS A 192 3.97 -7.63 -14.56
CA CYS A 192 4.46 -6.56 -15.41
C CYS A 192 4.26 -6.84 -16.91
N GLN A 193 4.39 -8.10 -17.35
CA GLN A 193 4.16 -8.45 -18.75
C GLN A 193 2.71 -8.18 -19.16
N ARG A 194 1.76 -8.55 -18.29
CA ARG A 194 0.34 -8.29 -18.55
C ARG A 194 0.05 -6.80 -18.57
N LEU A 195 0.51 -6.08 -17.55
CA LEU A 195 0.30 -4.63 -17.44
C LEU A 195 0.89 -3.87 -18.64
N MET A 196 2.07 -4.27 -19.13
CA MET A 196 2.75 -3.53 -20.21
C MET A 196 2.30 -3.93 -21.62
N TYR A 197 1.90 -5.18 -21.85
CA TYR A 197 1.76 -5.70 -23.21
C TYR A 197 0.49 -6.49 -23.50
N ASN A 198 -0.09 -7.16 -22.51
CA ASN A 198 -1.07 -8.22 -22.79
C ASN A 198 -2.43 -8.03 -22.13
N ASP A 199 -2.60 -7.02 -21.29
CA ASP A 199 -3.83 -6.82 -20.54
C ASP A 199 -4.16 -5.34 -20.39
N PHE A 200 -4.75 -4.78 -21.45
CA PHE A 200 -5.14 -3.37 -21.46
C PHE A 200 -6.09 -3.01 -20.32
N ASP A 201 -6.99 -3.92 -19.94
CA ASP A 201 -7.95 -3.69 -18.86
C ASP A 201 -7.27 -3.55 -17.49
N ALA A 202 -6.22 -4.34 -17.22
CA ALA A 202 -5.48 -4.24 -15.96
C ALA A 202 -4.72 -2.91 -15.81
N ILE A 203 -4.01 -2.46 -16.85
CA ILE A 203 -3.30 -1.17 -16.81
C ILE A 203 -4.27 0.00 -16.82
N TRP A 204 -5.35 -0.11 -17.60
CA TRP A 204 -6.42 0.89 -17.61
C TRP A 204 -7.06 1.00 -16.22
N GLY A 205 -7.35 -0.13 -15.57
CA GLY A 205 -7.94 -0.15 -14.22
C GLY A 205 -7.08 0.57 -13.19
N LEU A 206 -5.77 0.31 -13.15
CA LEU A 206 -4.83 1.02 -12.27
C LEU A 206 -4.87 2.53 -12.53
N SER A 207 -4.72 2.95 -13.80
CA SER A 207 -4.71 4.36 -14.17
C SER A 207 -6.06 5.03 -13.95
N HIS A 208 -7.18 4.33 -14.20
CA HIS A 208 -8.53 4.85 -14.01
C HIS A 208 -8.81 5.14 -12.52
N GLU A 209 -8.52 4.17 -11.65
CA GLU A 209 -8.81 4.34 -10.23
C GLU A 209 -7.90 5.40 -9.58
N TRP A 210 -6.61 5.46 -9.95
CA TRP A 210 -5.75 6.57 -9.51
C TRP A 210 -6.17 7.92 -10.10
N GLY A 211 -6.67 7.94 -11.33
CA GLY A 211 -7.25 9.13 -11.93
C GLY A 211 -8.39 9.73 -11.09
N HIS A 212 -9.21 8.91 -10.43
CA HIS A 212 -10.21 9.40 -9.48
C HIS A 212 -9.59 10.14 -8.29
N GLN A 213 -8.42 9.75 -7.81
CA GLN A 213 -7.73 10.46 -6.73
C GLN A 213 -7.15 11.82 -7.17
N HIS A 214 -6.91 11.98 -8.47
CA HIS A 214 -6.38 13.21 -9.06
C HIS A 214 -7.48 14.13 -9.63
N GLN A 215 -8.76 13.82 -9.41
CA GLN A 215 -9.87 14.68 -9.83
C GLN A 215 -9.82 16.01 -9.09
N MET A 216 -9.96 17.09 -9.83
CA MET A 216 -9.96 18.46 -9.30
C MET A 216 -11.32 19.11 -9.56
N ALA A 217 -12.12 19.28 -8.51
CA ALA A 217 -13.35 20.04 -8.65
C ALA A 217 -13.04 21.54 -8.87
N PRO A 218 -13.79 22.24 -9.74
CA PRO A 218 -14.87 21.73 -10.60
C PRO A 218 -14.42 21.30 -12.01
N TRP A 219 -13.13 21.36 -12.31
CA TRP A 219 -12.60 21.36 -13.68
C TRP A 219 -12.24 19.97 -14.22
N LEU A 220 -11.81 19.06 -13.35
CA LEU A 220 -11.47 17.68 -13.69
C LEU A 220 -12.23 16.75 -12.75
N ASN A 221 -13.52 16.65 -12.92
CA ASN A 221 -14.37 15.74 -12.17
C ASN A 221 -15.25 14.99 -13.17
N TRP A 222 -15.05 13.69 -13.29
CA TRP A 222 -16.00 12.84 -13.98
C TRP A 222 -16.70 11.94 -12.96
N ALA A 223 -18.01 11.84 -13.08
CA ALA A 223 -18.78 10.81 -12.43
C ALA A 223 -18.69 9.55 -13.33
N GLY A 224 -18.04 8.52 -12.83
CA GLY A 224 -17.97 7.21 -13.46
C GLY A 224 -19.24 6.43 -13.20
#